data_6264eb5f898babf27b9b758adc21b83a
#
_entry.id   6264eb5f898babf27b9b758adc21b83a
#
_cell.length_a   1.000
_cell.length_b   1.000
_cell.length_c   1.000
_cell.angle_alpha   90.00
_cell.angle_beta   90.00
_cell.angle_gamma   90.00
#
_symmetry.space_group_name_H-M   'P 1'
#
loop_
_entity.id
_entity.type
_entity.pdbx_description
1 polymer ?
#
loop_
_entity_poly.entity_id
_entity_poly.type
_entity_poly.pdbx_seq_one_letter_code
_entity_poly.pdbx_strand_id
1 'polypeptide(L)'
;KEPQPTVFSSVFPSDSDDYTKLRDSLDKYVLNDASFYYEPETSSAFGFGFRCGFLGLLHLEIVIERLEREFDLSLIVTPPSVEFKIVRNNDAEIIIRNPSEIEKFTDIKHILEKYCEVNLLFPKEYLGSIMQLLSDKRGTQEDLNYLSTSMVKVRYKLPLLELVSGFYDTLKSISQGFASLDYEILDFQKGNLVKLDILVNGQIVDSFSSILAKENAEYVGRNRVKKLSELIPRQQFDIPIQAAVGSRIIARETIKALRKDVTAKLYGG
;
A
#
# COMPACT_ATOMS: atom_id res chain seq x y z
N LYS A 1 19.11 19.87 -3.79
CA LYS A 1 18.68 18.79 -2.88
C LYS A 1 18.24 17.60 -3.73
N GLU A 2 18.82 16.44 -3.51
CA GLU A 2 18.35 15.22 -4.15
C GLU A 2 16.89 14.94 -3.76
N PRO A 3 16.05 14.53 -4.71
CA PRO A 3 14.66 14.20 -4.39
C PRO A 3 14.62 13.01 -3.42
N GLN A 4 13.82 13.13 -2.36
CA GLN A 4 13.66 12.10 -1.36
C GLN A 4 12.48 11.18 -1.71
N PRO A 5 12.56 9.88 -1.40
CA PRO A 5 11.43 8.96 -1.59
C PRO A 5 10.19 9.40 -0.80
N THR A 6 9.02 9.19 -1.37
CA THR A 6 7.73 9.51 -0.74
C THR A 6 6.79 8.30 -0.63
N VAL A 7 7.01 7.26 -1.42
CA VAL A 7 6.22 6.03 -1.44
C VAL A 7 7.14 4.84 -1.18
N PHE A 8 6.67 3.91 -0.34
CA PHE A 8 7.45 2.75 0.09
C PHE A 8 6.65 1.47 -0.13
N SER A 9 7.33 0.41 -0.54
CA SER A 9 6.79 -0.95 -0.65
C SER A 9 7.88 -1.96 -0.36
N SER A 10 7.49 -3.12 0.15
CA SER A 10 8.39 -4.27 0.26
C SER A 10 8.25 -5.14 -0.98
N VAL A 11 9.39 -5.65 -1.46
CA VAL A 11 9.47 -6.44 -2.68
C VAL A 11 10.17 -7.77 -2.36
N PHE A 12 9.51 -8.87 -2.69
CA PHE A 12 10.01 -10.22 -2.49
C PHE A 12 9.98 -11.00 -3.80
N PRO A 13 10.98 -11.86 -4.06
CA PRO A 13 10.87 -12.76 -5.20
C PRO A 13 9.79 -13.81 -4.92
N SER A 14 8.99 -14.15 -5.93
CA SER A 14 7.98 -15.21 -5.81
C SER A 14 8.61 -16.56 -5.54
N ASP A 15 9.80 -16.81 -6.09
CA ASP A 15 10.65 -17.95 -5.81
C ASP A 15 11.84 -17.50 -4.97
N SER A 16 12.02 -18.09 -3.79
CA SER A 16 13.10 -17.73 -2.86
C SER A 16 14.50 -17.93 -3.47
N ASP A 17 14.65 -18.81 -4.45
CA ASP A 17 15.91 -19.05 -5.17
C ASP A 17 16.32 -17.83 -6.02
N ASP A 18 15.39 -16.93 -6.32
CA ASP A 18 15.64 -15.72 -7.09
C ASP A 18 16.09 -14.52 -6.23
N TYR A 19 16.30 -14.69 -4.93
CA TYR A 19 16.75 -13.60 -4.06
C TYR A 19 18.03 -12.92 -4.53
N THR A 20 19.07 -13.70 -4.86
CA THR A 20 20.35 -13.18 -5.35
C THR A 20 20.18 -12.43 -6.67
N LYS A 21 19.34 -12.96 -7.57
CA LYS A 21 19.01 -12.32 -8.83
C LYS A 21 18.30 -10.98 -8.63
N LEU A 22 17.37 -10.92 -7.69
CA LEU A 22 16.69 -9.68 -7.31
C LEU A 22 17.68 -8.66 -6.74
N ARG A 23 18.54 -9.06 -5.81
CA ARG A 23 19.57 -8.19 -5.25
C ARG A 23 20.47 -7.59 -6.31
N ASP A 24 20.99 -8.44 -7.21
CA ASP A 24 21.88 -7.99 -8.28
C ASP A 24 21.18 -7.06 -9.26
N SER A 25 19.88 -7.29 -9.51
CA SER A 25 19.06 -6.44 -10.36
C SER A 25 18.84 -5.06 -9.73
N LEU A 26 18.60 -4.99 -8.42
CA LEU A 26 18.47 -3.74 -7.68
C LEU A 26 19.78 -2.96 -7.63
N ASP A 27 20.90 -3.63 -7.42
CA ASP A 27 22.22 -3.02 -7.45
C ASP A 27 22.52 -2.37 -8.82
N LYS A 28 22.13 -3.02 -9.91
CA LYS A 28 22.26 -2.48 -11.26
C LYS A 28 21.29 -1.31 -11.50
N TYR A 29 20.05 -1.46 -11.04
CA TYR A 29 19.03 -0.43 -11.24
C TYR A 29 19.40 0.89 -10.57
N VAL A 30 19.90 0.87 -9.34
CA VAL A 30 20.26 2.05 -8.56
C VAL A 30 21.38 2.86 -9.21
N LEU A 31 22.25 2.24 -9.99
CA LEU A 31 23.30 2.95 -10.73
C LEU A 31 22.75 3.95 -11.75
N ASN A 32 21.54 3.69 -12.27
CA ASN A 32 20.90 4.54 -13.28
C ASN A 32 19.75 5.38 -12.70
N ASP A 33 19.41 5.20 -11.42
CA ASP A 33 18.31 5.89 -10.76
C ASP A 33 18.69 6.23 -9.32
N ALA A 34 19.26 7.40 -9.13
CA ALA A 34 19.72 7.87 -7.82
C ALA A 34 18.59 8.18 -6.83
N SER A 35 17.36 8.30 -7.32
CA SER A 35 16.17 8.56 -6.47
C SER A 35 15.55 7.30 -5.89
N PHE A 36 15.92 6.14 -6.42
CA PHE A 36 15.47 4.85 -5.92
C PHE A 36 16.30 4.43 -4.70
N TYR A 37 15.61 3.96 -3.67
CA TYR A 37 16.20 3.50 -2.42
C TYR A 37 15.77 2.07 -2.13
N TYR A 38 16.66 1.25 -1.60
CA TYR A 38 16.31 -0.09 -1.12
C TYR A 38 17.21 -0.50 0.04
N GLU A 39 16.66 -1.33 0.91
CA GLU A 39 17.37 -1.97 2.02
C GLU A 39 16.85 -3.40 2.22
N PRO A 40 17.67 -4.32 2.74
CA PRO A 40 17.21 -5.68 3.02
C PRO A 40 16.05 -5.71 4.01
N GLU A 41 15.10 -6.63 3.76
CA GLU A 41 13.98 -6.90 4.66
C GLU A 41 13.74 -8.41 4.72
N THR A 42 13.32 -8.90 5.89
CA THR A 42 12.97 -10.29 6.10
C THR A 42 11.50 -10.39 6.49
N SER A 43 10.78 -11.27 5.82
CA SER A 43 9.38 -11.57 6.11
C SER A 43 9.24 -13.02 6.57
N SER A 44 8.46 -13.26 7.62
CA SER A 44 8.13 -14.62 8.06
C SER A 44 7.32 -15.40 7.03
N ALA A 45 6.55 -14.71 6.18
CA ALA A 45 5.72 -15.33 5.14
C ALA A 45 6.43 -15.50 3.80
N PHE A 46 7.28 -14.52 3.40
CA PHE A 46 7.86 -14.46 2.06
C PHE A 46 9.38 -14.60 2.04
N GLY A 47 10.01 -14.76 3.19
CA GLY A 47 11.45 -14.90 3.31
C GLY A 47 12.21 -13.58 3.14
N PHE A 48 13.32 -13.63 2.42
CA PHE A 48 14.18 -12.47 2.19
C PHE A 48 13.72 -11.64 1.02
N GLY A 49 13.73 -10.34 1.18
CA GLY A 49 13.39 -9.35 0.17
C GLY A 49 13.99 -7.99 0.48
N PHE A 50 13.34 -6.93 -0.01
CA PHE A 50 13.83 -5.57 0.14
C PHE A 50 12.69 -4.60 0.42
N ARG A 51 12.93 -3.66 1.33
CA ARG A 51 12.11 -2.47 1.50
C ARG A 51 12.60 -1.42 0.52
N CYS A 52 11.72 -0.95 -0.35
CA CYS A 52 12.05 -0.03 -1.42
C CYS A 52 11.35 1.32 -1.25
N GLY A 53 12.04 2.39 -1.62
CA GLY A 53 11.51 3.75 -1.63
C GLY A 53 11.51 4.34 -3.03
N PHE A 54 10.41 5.03 -3.38
CA PHE A 54 10.15 5.57 -4.71
C PHE A 54 9.73 7.04 -4.61
N LEU A 55 9.96 7.81 -5.66
CA LEU A 55 9.52 9.21 -5.73
C LEU A 55 8.00 9.37 -5.72
N GLY A 56 7.29 8.41 -6.27
CA GLY A 56 5.84 8.40 -6.34
C GLY A 56 5.34 7.08 -6.90
N LEU A 57 4.03 6.96 -7.08
CA LEU A 57 3.39 5.72 -7.52
C LEU A 57 3.80 5.32 -8.94
N LEU A 58 3.91 6.28 -9.86
CA LEU A 58 4.36 6.01 -11.22
C LEU A 58 5.80 5.48 -11.24
N HIS A 59 6.67 6.04 -10.42
CA HIS A 59 8.05 5.58 -10.27
C HIS A 59 8.09 4.13 -9.77
N LEU A 60 7.25 3.80 -8.78
CA LEU A 60 7.09 2.42 -8.29
C LEU A 60 6.70 1.47 -9.43
N GLU A 61 5.68 1.81 -10.19
CA GLU A 61 5.20 0.97 -11.30
C GLU A 61 6.28 0.75 -12.36
N ILE A 62 7.01 1.80 -12.72
CA ILE A 62 8.10 1.72 -13.70
C ILE A 62 9.22 0.81 -13.20
N VAL A 63 9.65 0.96 -11.95
CA VAL A 63 10.73 0.14 -11.38
C VAL A 63 10.33 -1.33 -11.34
N ILE A 64 9.14 -1.64 -10.84
CA ILE A 64 8.66 -3.03 -10.75
C ILE A 64 8.54 -3.65 -12.14
N GLU A 65 7.94 -2.96 -13.10
CA GLU A 65 7.82 -3.44 -14.48
C GLU A 65 9.20 -3.74 -15.09
N ARG A 66 10.18 -2.86 -14.90
CA ARG A 66 11.53 -3.06 -15.41
C ARG A 66 12.24 -4.24 -14.75
N LEU A 67 12.11 -4.40 -13.43
CA LEU A 67 12.66 -5.55 -12.72
C LEU A 67 12.08 -6.88 -13.22
N GLU A 68 10.77 -6.92 -13.44
CA GLU A 68 10.12 -8.13 -13.92
C GLU A 68 10.49 -8.45 -15.37
N ARG A 69 10.51 -7.45 -16.24
CA ARG A 69 10.73 -7.64 -17.69
C ARG A 69 12.20 -7.75 -18.07
N GLU A 70 13.06 -6.83 -17.59
CA GLU A 70 14.47 -6.82 -17.99
C GLU A 70 15.30 -7.92 -17.31
N PHE A 71 14.92 -8.30 -16.09
CA PHE A 71 15.64 -9.27 -15.29
C PHE A 71 14.91 -10.60 -15.13
N ASP A 72 13.79 -10.77 -15.81
CA ASP A 72 12.98 -11.99 -15.78
C ASP A 72 12.65 -12.46 -14.36
N LEU A 73 12.09 -11.56 -13.57
CA LEU A 73 11.69 -11.80 -12.19
C LEU A 73 10.18 -11.84 -12.06
N SER A 74 9.67 -12.70 -11.18
CA SER A 74 8.31 -12.64 -10.68
C SER A 74 8.35 -12.13 -9.25
N LEU A 75 7.66 -11.04 -8.96
CA LEU A 75 7.77 -10.32 -7.70
C LEU A 75 6.44 -10.29 -6.94
N ILE A 76 6.55 -10.37 -5.61
CA ILE A 76 5.47 -10.05 -4.68
C ILE A 76 5.75 -8.65 -4.16
N VAL A 77 4.81 -7.73 -4.37
CA VAL A 77 4.92 -6.34 -3.96
C VAL A 77 3.85 -6.05 -2.91
N THR A 78 4.25 -5.56 -1.74
CA THR A 78 3.30 -5.17 -0.70
C THR A 78 2.56 -3.89 -1.09
N PRO A 79 1.37 -3.64 -0.54
CA PRO A 79 0.66 -2.39 -0.79
C PRO A 79 1.53 -1.17 -0.48
N PRO A 80 1.47 -0.12 -1.33
CA PRO A 80 2.26 1.09 -1.11
C PRO A 80 1.92 1.76 0.22
N SER A 81 2.92 2.30 0.89
CA SER A 81 2.79 3.09 2.10
C SER A 81 3.55 4.41 1.95
N VAL A 82 3.38 5.27 2.94
CA VAL A 82 3.98 6.61 2.99
C VAL A 82 4.69 6.81 4.33
N GLU A 83 5.43 7.90 4.48
CA GLU A 83 6.01 8.29 5.75
C GLU A 83 4.94 8.76 6.73
N PHE A 84 5.14 8.41 8.00
CA PHE A 84 4.35 8.92 9.12
C PHE A 84 5.27 9.58 10.13
N LYS A 85 4.76 10.57 10.86
CA LYS A 85 5.47 11.19 11.96
C LYS A 85 4.80 10.79 13.27
N ILE A 86 5.55 10.19 14.17
CA ILE A 86 5.09 9.86 15.51
C ILE A 86 5.49 11.00 16.44
N VAL A 87 4.53 11.56 17.17
CA VAL A 87 4.76 12.51 18.25
C VAL A 87 4.60 11.75 19.57
N ARG A 88 5.67 11.70 20.36
CA ARG A 88 5.69 11.03 21.64
C ARG A 88 5.10 11.92 22.75
N ASN A 89 4.84 11.33 23.92
CA ASN A 89 4.27 12.09 25.06
C ASN A 89 5.20 13.22 25.55
N ASN A 90 6.51 13.11 25.30
CA ASN A 90 7.48 14.16 25.59
C ASN A 90 7.66 15.18 24.45
N ASP A 91 6.77 15.17 23.47
CA ASP A 91 6.79 15.98 22.24
C ASP A 91 7.96 15.71 21.28
N ALA A 92 8.74 14.65 21.51
CA ALA A 92 9.73 14.22 20.54
C ALA A 92 9.05 13.70 19.28
N GLU A 93 9.60 14.06 18.12
CA GLU A 93 9.08 13.69 16.80
C GLU A 93 10.00 12.68 16.13
N ILE A 94 9.43 11.61 15.58
CA ILE A 94 10.16 10.56 14.87
C ILE A 94 9.42 10.25 13.57
N ILE A 95 10.16 10.26 12.45
CA ILE A 95 9.62 9.83 11.16
C ILE A 95 9.83 8.33 11.01
N ILE A 96 8.76 7.61 10.67
CA ILE A 96 8.80 6.20 10.32
C ILE A 96 8.41 6.00 8.86
N ARG A 97 9.11 5.10 8.20
CA ARG A 97 8.89 4.69 6.82
C ARG A 97 8.32 3.28 6.69
N ASN A 98 8.46 2.50 7.74
CA ASN A 98 7.88 1.16 7.83
C ASN A 98 6.87 1.12 8.98
N PRO A 99 5.60 0.81 8.71
CA PRO A 99 4.55 0.75 9.74
C PRO A 99 4.85 -0.18 10.91
N SER A 100 5.65 -1.24 10.71
CA SER A 100 6.06 -2.15 11.77
C SER A 100 6.90 -1.47 12.86
N GLU A 101 7.55 -0.35 12.56
CA GLU A 101 8.36 0.41 13.51
C GLU A 101 7.53 1.06 14.61
N ILE A 102 6.22 1.21 14.44
CA ILE A 102 5.34 1.81 15.44
C ILE A 102 5.34 1.04 16.76
N GLU A 103 5.56 -0.27 16.72
CA GLU A 103 5.59 -1.12 17.91
C GLU A 103 6.75 -0.82 18.86
N LYS A 104 7.78 -0.15 18.39
CA LYS A 104 8.92 0.28 19.20
C LYS A 104 8.55 1.41 20.18
N PHE A 105 7.36 2.00 20.02
CA PHE A 105 6.91 3.16 20.79
C PHE A 105 5.65 2.83 21.57
N THR A 106 5.70 2.98 22.88
CA THR A 106 4.56 2.77 23.79
C THR A 106 3.89 4.08 24.23
N ASP A 107 4.53 5.20 23.99
CA ASP A 107 4.18 6.53 24.46
C ASP A 107 3.77 7.48 23.31
N ILE A 108 2.96 6.99 22.39
CA ILE A 108 2.51 7.75 21.23
C ILE A 108 1.39 8.72 21.64
N LYS A 109 1.65 10.02 21.45
CA LYS A 109 0.65 11.09 21.62
C LYS A 109 -0.18 11.32 20.38
N HIS A 110 0.48 11.41 19.21
CA HIS A 110 -0.16 11.60 17.91
C HIS A 110 0.60 10.83 16.82
N ILE A 111 -0.16 10.42 15.80
CA ILE A 111 0.39 9.99 14.51
C ILE A 111 0.00 11.04 13.48
N LEU A 112 1.00 11.61 12.80
CA LEU A 112 0.81 12.60 11.75
C LEU A 112 1.04 11.97 10.38
N GLU A 113 0.26 12.42 9.41
CA GLU A 113 0.39 12.01 8.01
C GLU A 113 0.58 13.21 7.10
N LYS A 114 1.32 13.02 6.01
CA LYS A 114 1.45 14.05 4.97
C LYS A 114 0.14 14.21 4.23
N TYR A 115 -0.19 15.45 3.92
CA TYR A 115 -1.27 15.81 3.03
C TYR A 115 -0.73 16.20 1.66
N CYS A 116 -1.59 16.24 0.67
CA CYS A 116 -1.29 16.80 -0.63
C CYS A 116 -2.42 17.70 -1.10
N GLU A 117 -2.06 18.67 -1.93
CA GLU A 117 -3.00 19.48 -2.68
C GLU A 117 -3.11 18.89 -4.07
N VAL A 118 -4.30 18.51 -4.49
CA VAL A 118 -4.54 17.97 -5.82
C VAL A 118 -5.34 18.94 -6.65
N ASN A 119 -4.94 19.09 -7.91
CA ASN A 119 -5.66 19.85 -8.92
C ASN A 119 -6.15 18.87 -9.98
N LEU A 120 -7.46 18.86 -10.22
CA LEU A 120 -8.10 18.01 -11.22
C LEU A 120 -8.76 18.87 -12.28
N LEU A 121 -8.56 18.49 -13.54
CA LEU A 121 -9.23 19.09 -14.68
C LEU A 121 -9.96 17.98 -15.43
N PHE A 122 -11.26 18.14 -15.64
CA PHE A 122 -12.09 17.10 -16.24
C PHE A 122 -13.35 17.67 -16.90
N PRO A 123 -13.97 16.90 -17.81
CA PRO A 123 -15.27 17.25 -18.37
C PRO A 123 -16.37 17.30 -17.30
N LYS A 124 -17.26 18.26 -17.41
CA LYS A 124 -18.36 18.54 -16.47
C LYS A 124 -19.24 17.32 -16.17
N GLU A 125 -19.41 16.42 -17.12
CA GLU A 125 -20.23 15.21 -16.98
C GLU A 125 -19.73 14.26 -15.89
N TYR A 126 -18.46 14.32 -15.53
CA TYR A 126 -17.84 13.49 -14.49
C TYR A 126 -17.83 14.14 -13.10
N LEU A 127 -18.39 15.35 -12.95
CA LEU A 127 -18.32 16.11 -11.71
C LEU A 127 -18.84 15.32 -10.51
N GLY A 128 -20.04 14.73 -10.62
CA GLY A 128 -20.64 13.97 -9.52
C GLY A 128 -19.80 12.78 -9.07
N SER A 129 -19.28 11.98 -10.00
CA SER A 129 -18.46 10.81 -9.70
C SER A 129 -17.12 11.20 -9.09
N ILE A 130 -16.49 12.26 -9.61
CA ILE A 130 -15.20 12.74 -9.09
C ILE A 130 -15.35 13.34 -7.70
N MET A 131 -16.41 14.12 -7.46
CA MET A 131 -16.69 14.69 -6.13
C MET A 131 -16.92 13.58 -5.10
N GLN A 132 -17.62 12.51 -5.47
CA GLN A 132 -17.81 11.34 -4.60
C GLN A 132 -16.49 10.65 -4.29
N LEU A 133 -15.65 10.44 -5.29
CA LEU A 133 -14.32 9.86 -5.10
C LEU A 133 -13.48 10.69 -4.11
N LEU A 134 -13.43 12.00 -4.29
CA LEU A 134 -12.67 12.90 -3.42
C LEU A 134 -13.19 12.87 -1.97
N SER A 135 -14.51 12.82 -1.80
CA SER A 135 -15.13 12.68 -0.48
C SER A 135 -14.79 11.35 0.18
N ASP A 136 -14.85 10.24 -0.57
CA ASP A 136 -14.50 8.90 -0.09
C ASP A 136 -13.02 8.79 0.32
N LYS A 137 -12.17 9.62 -0.26
CA LYS A 137 -10.72 9.67 0.01
C LYS A 137 -10.33 10.73 1.04
N ARG A 138 -11.24 11.10 1.93
CA ARG A 138 -11.01 12.08 3.00
C ARG A 138 -10.59 13.44 2.47
N GLY A 139 -11.05 13.80 1.27
CA GLY A 139 -10.72 15.06 0.63
C GLY A 139 -11.55 16.23 1.17
N THR A 140 -10.91 17.39 1.25
CA THR A 140 -11.55 18.66 1.58
C THR A 140 -11.46 19.60 0.39
N GLN A 141 -12.60 20.13 -0.04
CA GLN A 141 -12.65 21.07 -1.16
C GLN A 141 -12.02 22.40 -0.79
N GLU A 142 -11.07 22.85 -1.62
CA GLU A 142 -10.44 24.18 -1.53
C GLU A 142 -11.04 25.14 -2.55
N ASP A 143 -11.29 24.66 -3.77
CA ASP A 143 -11.79 25.48 -4.86
C ASP A 143 -12.49 24.63 -5.94
N LEU A 144 -13.45 25.23 -6.65
CA LEU A 144 -14.11 24.64 -7.80
C LEU A 144 -14.43 25.75 -8.80
N ASN A 145 -13.92 25.60 -10.04
CA ASN A 145 -14.12 26.58 -11.09
C ASN A 145 -14.59 25.90 -12.39
N TYR A 146 -15.59 26.49 -13.04
CA TYR A 146 -15.96 26.13 -14.39
C TYR A 146 -15.10 26.93 -15.36
N LEU A 147 -14.14 26.26 -16.03
CA LEU A 147 -13.25 26.92 -16.98
C LEU A 147 -13.94 27.25 -18.31
N SER A 148 -14.97 26.48 -18.65
CA SER A 148 -15.83 26.64 -19.82
C SER A 148 -17.18 26.04 -19.56
N THR A 149 -18.04 25.99 -20.57
CA THR A 149 -19.34 25.30 -20.49
C THR A 149 -19.21 23.78 -20.33
N SER A 150 -18.02 23.20 -20.63
CA SER A 150 -17.78 21.75 -20.64
C SER A 150 -16.69 21.28 -19.71
N MET A 151 -15.84 22.16 -19.17
CA MET A 151 -14.67 21.79 -18.37
C MET A 151 -14.71 22.38 -16.97
N VAL A 152 -14.34 21.57 -15.97
CA VAL A 152 -14.29 21.92 -14.55
C VAL A 152 -12.88 21.68 -14.02
N LYS A 153 -12.43 22.61 -13.19
CA LYS A 153 -11.19 22.49 -12.40
C LYS A 153 -11.55 22.49 -10.92
N VAL A 154 -11.05 21.50 -10.20
CA VAL A 154 -11.20 21.45 -8.73
C VAL A 154 -9.84 21.39 -8.07
N ARG A 155 -9.74 21.99 -6.89
CA ARG A 155 -8.59 21.90 -6.01
C ARG A 155 -9.05 21.35 -4.66
N TYR A 156 -8.39 20.27 -4.24
CA TYR A 156 -8.68 19.54 -3.01
C TYR A 156 -7.44 19.34 -2.19
N LYS A 157 -7.61 19.27 -0.89
CA LYS A 157 -6.63 18.71 0.05
C LYS A 157 -7.04 17.30 0.41
N LEU A 158 -6.11 16.36 0.34
CA LEU A 158 -6.33 15.00 0.84
C LEU A 158 -5.02 14.40 1.36
N PRO A 159 -5.11 13.39 2.25
CA PRO A 159 -3.93 12.69 2.71
C PRO A 159 -3.18 12.02 1.56
N LEU A 160 -1.84 12.11 1.58
CA LEU A 160 -1.00 11.48 0.57
C LEU A 160 -1.25 9.95 0.49
N LEU A 161 -1.51 9.32 1.64
CA LEU A 161 -1.85 7.89 1.71
C LEU A 161 -3.03 7.54 0.80
N GLU A 162 -4.08 8.37 0.79
CA GLU A 162 -5.24 8.14 -0.06
C GLU A 162 -4.91 8.29 -1.55
N LEU A 163 -4.03 9.23 -1.89
CA LEU A 163 -3.59 9.43 -3.27
C LEU A 163 -2.86 8.19 -3.81
N VAL A 164 -2.00 7.57 -2.99
CA VAL A 164 -1.22 6.38 -3.40
C VAL A 164 -1.99 5.07 -3.27
N SER A 165 -3.19 5.10 -2.67
CA SER A 165 -4.03 3.92 -2.44
C SER A 165 -5.09 3.73 -3.53
N GLY A 166 -4.68 3.66 -4.79
CA GLY A 166 -5.55 3.38 -5.92
C GLY A 166 -6.39 4.56 -6.42
N PHE A 167 -6.14 5.77 -5.94
CA PHE A 167 -6.88 6.98 -6.36
C PHE A 167 -6.80 7.21 -7.88
N TYR A 168 -5.60 7.14 -8.44
CA TYR A 168 -5.37 7.42 -9.86
C TYR A 168 -6.08 6.44 -10.78
N ASP A 169 -6.03 5.15 -10.45
CA ASP A 169 -6.71 4.12 -11.23
C ASP A 169 -8.24 4.28 -11.20
N THR A 170 -8.78 4.59 -10.03
CA THR A 170 -10.21 4.88 -9.88
C THR A 170 -10.60 6.13 -10.64
N LEU A 171 -9.79 7.20 -10.56
CA LEU A 171 -10.02 8.43 -11.30
C LEU A 171 -10.08 8.20 -12.82
N LYS A 172 -9.13 7.44 -13.36
CA LYS A 172 -9.12 7.05 -14.77
C LYS A 172 -10.38 6.28 -15.15
N SER A 173 -10.78 5.32 -14.33
CA SER A 173 -11.94 4.47 -14.59
C SER A 173 -13.23 5.29 -14.64
N ILE A 174 -13.50 6.11 -13.62
CA ILE A 174 -14.75 6.90 -13.53
C ILE A 174 -14.82 8.05 -14.52
N SER A 175 -13.68 8.54 -15.00
CA SER A 175 -13.60 9.64 -15.97
C SER A 175 -13.31 9.17 -17.40
N GLN A 176 -13.28 7.86 -17.63
CA GLN A 176 -12.93 7.25 -18.93
C GLN A 176 -11.59 7.77 -19.49
N GLY A 177 -10.66 8.10 -18.62
CA GLY A 177 -9.34 8.63 -18.98
C GLY A 177 -9.31 10.13 -19.28
N PHE A 178 -10.42 10.85 -19.17
CA PHE A 178 -10.51 12.28 -19.51
C PHE A 178 -10.10 13.23 -18.36
N ALA A 179 -9.91 12.73 -17.15
CA ALA A 179 -9.45 13.56 -16.06
C ALA A 179 -7.91 13.64 -16.03
N SER A 180 -7.39 14.84 -15.84
CA SER A 180 -5.97 15.06 -15.58
C SER A 180 -5.75 15.43 -14.11
N LEU A 181 -4.65 14.96 -13.54
CA LEU A 181 -4.27 15.11 -12.14
C LEU A 181 -2.89 15.76 -12.03
N ASP A 182 -2.81 16.78 -11.20
CA ASP A 182 -1.56 17.38 -10.74
C ASP A 182 -1.61 17.50 -9.22
N TYR A 183 -0.50 17.30 -8.53
CA TYR A 183 -0.48 17.35 -7.07
C TYR A 183 0.83 17.89 -6.51
N GLU A 184 0.74 18.47 -5.32
CA GLU A 184 1.86 18.95 -4.53
C GLU A 184 1.78 18.36 -3.12
N ILE A 185 2.91 17.87 -2.60
CA ILE A 185 2.98 17.33 -1.24
C ILE A 185 3.09 18.47 -0.25
N LEU A 186 2.20 18.47 0.75
CA LEU A 186 2.16 19.40 1.85
C LEU A 186 2.78 18.79 3.11
N ASP A 187 2.76 19.53 4.20
CA ASP A 187 3.32 19.13 5.49
C ASP A 187 2.45 18.10 6.21
N PHE A 188 2.99 17.55 7.31
CA PHE A 188 2.30 16.62 8.18
C PHE A 188 1.14 17.26 8.92
N GLN A 189 0.06 16.52 9.10
CA GLN A 189 -1.12 16.89 9.88
C GLN A 189 -1.62 15.71 10.70
N LYS A 190 -2.32 15.98 11.80
CA LYS A 190 -2.93 14.93 12.61
C LYS A 190 -3.99 14.17 11.83
N GLY A 191 -4.00 12.84 11.99
CA GLY A 191 -5.01 11.96 11.42
C GLY A 191 -5.53 10.98 12.47
N ASN A 192 -6.77 10.53 12.31
CA ASN A 192 -7.31 9.43 13.10
C ASN A 192 -6.83 8.11 12.47
N LEU A 193 -5.61 7.71 12.81
CA LEU A 193 -4.88 6.61 12.19
C LEU A 193 -4.77 5.45 13.16
N VAL A 194 -4.79 4.23 12.59
CA VAL A 194 -4.60 2.97 13.32
C VAL A 194 -3.60 2.12 12.58
N LYS A 195 -2.94 1.21 13.31
CA LYS A 195 -2.10 0.18 12.72
C LYS A 195 -2.96 -1.05 12.42
N LEU A 196 -2.93 -1.48 11.17
CA LEU A 196 -3.55 -2.72 10.73
C LEU A 196 -2.46 -3.78 10.59
N ASP A 197 -2.62 -4.89 11.31
CA ASP A 197 -1.76 -6.06 11.23
C ASP A 197 -2.42 -7.16 10.43
N ILE A 198 -1.61 -7.90 9.68
CA ILE A 198 -2.03 -9.14 9.03
C ILE A 198 -1.35 -10.31 9.76
N LEU A 199 -2.16 -11.28 10.15
CA LEU A 199 -1.68 -12.50 10.81
C LEU A 199 -1.89 -13.68 9.87
N VAL A 200 -0.84 -14.46 9.70
CA VAL A 200 -0.89 -15.73 8.97
C VAL A 200 -0.58 -16.84 9.96
N ASN A 201 -1.50 -17.76 10.12
CA ASN A 201 -1.41 -18.85 11.10
C ASN A 201 -1.12 -18.35 12.53
N GLY A 202 -1.77 -17.24 12.91
CA GLY A 202 -1.66 -16.63 14.24
C GLY A 202 -0.44 -15.75 14.46
N GLN A 203 0.44 -15.60 13.47
CA GLN A 203 1.65 -14.79 13.58
C GLN A 203 1.58 -13.54 12.70
N ILE A 204 1.98 -12.40 13.26
CA ILE A 204 2.03 -11.13 12.52
C ILE A 204 3.07 -11.20 11.41
N VAL A 205 2.65 -10.81 10.20
CA VAL A 205 3.52 -10.63 9.05
C VAL A 205 3.85 -9.15 8.93
N ASP A 206 4.97 -8.73 9.46
CA ASP A 206 5.37 -7.32 9.59
C ASP A 206 5.37 -6.57 8.26
N SER A 207 5.78 -7.23 7.17
CA SER A 207 5.81 -6.62 5.83
C SER A 207 4.44 -6.20 5.30
N PHE A 208 3.34 -6.72 5.89
CA PHE A 208 1.97 -6.37 5.55
C PHE A 208 1.30 -5.46 6.58
N SER A 209 2.00 -5.06 7.62
CA SER A 209 1.50 -4.05 8.56
C SER A 209 1.35 -2.70 7.85
N SER A 210 0.28 -1.99 8.17
CA SER A 210 -0.02 -0.67 7.59
C SER A 210 -0.54 0.28 8.65
N ILE A 211 -0.24 1.56 8.47
CA ILE A 211 -0.92 2.64 9.18
C ILE A 211 -1.92 3.25 8.21
N LEU A 212 -3.18 3.34 8.60
CA LEU A 212 -4.25 3.84 7.75
C LEU A 212 -5.35 4.50 8.58
N ALA A 213 -6.27 5.19 7.91
CA ALA A 213 -7.41 5.82 8.58
C ALA A 213 -8.28 4.76 9.24
N LYS A 214 -8.66 5.01 10.49
CA LYS A 214 -9.50 4.10 11.29
C LYS A 214 -10.79 3.71 10.56
N GLU A 215 -11.42 4.67 9.88
CA GLU A 215 -12.64 4.45 9.10
C GLU A 215 -12.47 3.47 7.94
N ASN A 216 -11.26 3.32 7.41
CA ASN A 216 -10.94 2.44 6.28
C ASN A 216 -10.43 1.07 6.72
N ALA A 217 -10.15 0.85 8.01
CA ALA A 217 -9.44 -0.33 8.50
C ALA A 217 -10.17 -1.64 8.19
N GLU A 218 -11.48 -1.67 8.39
CA GLU A 218 -12.27 -2.89 8.15
C GLU A 218 -12.32 -3.25 6.66
N TYR A 219 -12.59 -2.27 5.81
CA TYR A 219 -12.64 -2.48 4.36
C TYR A 219 -11.29 -2.92 3.80
N VAL A 220 -10.22 -2.21 4.16
CA VAL A 220 -8.85 -2.55 3.72
C VAL A 220 -8.42 -3.91 4.25
N GLY A 221 -8.69 -4.20 5.51
CA GLY A 221 -8.36 -5.47 6.14
C GLY A 221 -9.04 -6.65 5.45
N ARG A 222 -10.33 -6.53 5.15
CA ARG A 222 -11.10 -7.54 4.44
C ARG A 222 -10.54 -7.83 3.05
N ASN A 223 -10.21 -6.79 2.30
CA ASN A 223 -9.64 -6.94 0.95
C ASN A 223 -8.25 -7.57 0.99
N ARG A 224 -7.42 -7.21 1.96
CA ARG A 224 -6.07 -7.77 2.10
C ARG A 224 -6.07 -9.25 2.46
N VAL A 225 -6.88 -9.67 3.42
CA VAL A 225 -6.96 -11.10 3.77
C VAL A 225 -7.48 -11.94 2.61
N LYS A 226 -8.43 -11.41 1.85
CA LYS A 226 -8.93 -12.06 0.64
C LYS A 226 -7.83 -12.22 -0.41
N LYS A 227 -7.10 -11.15 -0.72
CA LYS A 227 -5.98 -11.17 -1.67
C LYS A 227 -4.90 -12.16 -1.27
N LEU A 228 -4.49 -12.14 0.00
CA LEU A 228 -3.47 -13.06 0.52
C LEU A 228 -3.93 -14.51 0.46
N SER A 229 -5.21 -14.78 0.73
CA SER A 229 -5.75 -16.15 0.63
C SER A 229 -5.67 -16.71 -0.78
N GLU A 230 -5.69 -15.86 -1.80
CA GLU A 230 -5.53 -16.23 -3.20
C GLU A 230 -4.07 -16.44 -3.60
N LEU A 231 -3.13 -15.74 -2.95
CA LEU A 231 -1.70 -15.78 -3.26
C LEU A 231 -0.94 -16.90 -2.55
N ILE A 232 -1.36 -17.27 -1.34
CA ILE A 232 -0.66 -18.30 -0.55
C ILE A 232 -1.14 -19.69 -1.00
N PRO A 233 -0.22 -20.61 -1.40
CA PRO A 233 -0.58 -21.96 -1.83
C PRO A 233 -1.21 -22.78 -0.71
N ARG A 234 -2.13 -23.66 -1.07
CA ARG A 234 -2.70 -24.65 -0.14
C ARG A 234 -1.61 -25.57 0.39
N GLN A 235 -1.71 -25.86 1.68
CA GLN A 235 -0.84 -26.77 2.40
C GLN A 235 -1.61 -27.99 2.90
N GLN A 236 -0.96 -28.86 3.65
CA GLN A 236 -1.59 -30.06 4.25
C GLN A 236 -2.54 -29.74 5.40
N PHE A 237 -2.56 -28.50 5.87
CA PHE A 237 -3.37 -28.00 6.98
C PHE A 237 -4.04 -26.68 6.60
N ASP A 238 -5.12 -26.34 7.30
CA ASP A 238 -5.80 -25.06 7.12
C ASP A 238 -4.90 -23.92 7.60
N ILE A 239 -4.87 -22.82 6.83
CA ILE A 239 -4.11 -21.63 7.18
C ILE A 239 -5.10 -20.47 7.38
N PRO A 240 -5.32 -20.02 8.63
CA PRO A 240 -6.10 -18.82 8.87
C PRO A 240 -5.30 -17.56 8.53
N ILE A 241 -5.93 -16.63 7.83
CA ILE A 241 -5.41 -15.31 7.57
C ILE A 241 -6.36 -14.31 8.22
N GLN A 242 -5.82 -13.43 9.05
CA GLN A 242 -6.60 -12.48 9.82
C GLN A 242 -6.06 -11.05 9.63
N ALA A 243 -6.94 -10.07 9.70
CA ALA A 243 -6.58 -8.66 9.84
C ALA A 243 -7.00 -8.21 11.22
N ALA A 244 -6.12 -7.48 11.91
CA ALA A 244 -6.34 -7.03 13.29
C ALA A 244 -5.93 -5.57 13.48
N VAL A 245 -6.70 -4.87 14.32
CA VAL A 245 -6.33 -3.57 14.88
C VAL A 245 -6.16 -3.76 16.38
N GLY A 246 -4.92 -3.70 16.85
CA GLY A 246 -4.59 -4.10 18.22
C GLY A 246 -4.93 -5.57 18.46
N SER A 247 -5.72 -5.85 19.51
CA SER A 247 -6.20 -7.20 19.82
C SER A 247 -7.50 -7.61 19.09
N ARG A 248 -8.12 -6.67 18.38
CA ARG A 248 -9.40 -6.88 17.71
C ARG A 248 -9.19 -7.43 16.30
N ILE A 249 -9.72 -8.62 16.03
CA ILE A 249 -9.79 -9.22 14.69
C ILE A 249 -10.95 -8.56 13.93
N ILE A 250 -10.66 -7.95 12.79
CA ILE A 250 -11.67 -7.23 11.98
C ILE A 250 -12.03 -7.94 10.68
N ALA A 251 -11.19 -8.88 10.23
CA ALA A 251 -11.46 -9.71 9.05
C ALA A 251 -10.73 -11.04 9.15
N ARG A 252 -11.28 -12.06 8.50
CA ARG A 252 -10.70 -13.41 8.50
C ARG A 252 -11.02 -14.14 7.20
N GLU A 253 -10.01 -14.83 6.66
CA GLU A 253 -10.15 -15.84 5.61
C GLU A 253 -9.37 -17.09 6.01
N THR A 254 -9.78 -18.23 5.50
CA THR A 254 -9.07 -19.49 5.75
C THR A 254 -8.72 -20.16 4.43
N ILE A 255 -7.44 -20.44 4.24
CA ILE A 255 -6.98 -21.28 3.14
C ILE A 255 -7.16 -22.71 3.58
N LYS A 256 -8.08 -23.41 2.93
CA LYS A 256 -8.39 -24.80 3.26
C LYS A 256 -7.26 -25.74 2.90
N ALA A 257 -7.00 -26.72 3.74
CA ALA A 257 -6.02 -27.76 3.48
C ALA A 257 -6.31 -28.51 2.17
N LEU A 258 -5.26 -29.03 1.55
CA LEU A 258 -5.39 -29.99 0.48
C LEU A 258 -5.99 -31.28 1.06
N ARG A 259 -7.21 -31.65 0.64
CA ARG A 259 -7.85 -32.89 1.05
C ARG A 259 -7.45 -34.00 0.09
N LYS A 260 -6.96 -35.10 0.66
CA LYS A 260 -6.88 -36.36 -0.09
C LYS A 260 -8.31 -36.84 -0.35
N ASP A 261 -8.58 -37.28 -1.56
CA ASP A 261 -9.85 -37.92 -1.88
C ASP A 261 -9.90 -39.30 -1.21
N VAL A 262 -10.41 -39.31 0.02
CA VAL A 262 -10.53 -40.54 0.85
C VAL A 262 -11.54 -41.52 0.25
N THR A 263 -12.51 -40.99 -0.51
CA THR A 263 -13.55 -41.80 -1.16
C THR A 263 -12.98 -42.69 -2.25
N ALA A 264 -12.04 -42.21 -3.04
CA ALA A 264 -11.37 -42.99 -4.08
C ALA A 264 -10.53 -44.13 -3.52
N LYS A 265 -10.03 -44.03 -2.28
CA LYS A 265 -9.30 -45.09 -1.58
C LYS A 265 -10.19 -46.14 -0.93
N LEU A 266 -11.42 -45.81 -0.59
CA LEU A 266 -12.38 -46.74 0.04
C LEU A 266 -13.09 -47.61 -1.00
N TYR A 267 -13.25 -47.13 -2.22
CA TYR A 267 -13.98 -47.84 -3.29
C TYR A 267 -13.09 -48.31 -4.44
N GLY A 268 -11.78 -48.10 -4.39
CA GLY A 268 -10.81 -48.48 -5.41
C GLY A 268 -9.90 -49.62 -5.01
N GLY A 269 -10.35 -50.48 -4.14
CA GLY A 269 -9.62 -51.69 -3.69
C GLY A 269 -9.95 -52.92 -4.51
#